data_e2a907bdc33592cba0aa73da6af60bc4
#
_entry.id   e2a907bdc33592cba0aa73da6af60bc4
#
_cell.length_a   1.000
_cell.length_b   1.000
_cell.length_c   1.000
_cell.angle_alpha   90.00
_cell.angle_beta   90.00
_cell.angle_gamma   90.00
#
_symmetry.space_group_name_H-M   'P 1'
#
loop_
_entity.id
_entity.type
_entity.pdbx_description
1 polymer ?
#
loop_
_entity_poly.entity_id
_entity_poly.type
_entity_poly.pdbx_seq_one_letter_code
_entity_poly.pdbx_strand_id
1 'polypeptide(L)'
;MKHKSFCLTLMLVLLGLPALADHHEKEMAMEEETAMPASGYPGSFVRDFERVSGKLLDLSAEIPADKYGWRPTEEVRSVSESYIHVALANFFLSSNLGVPAPEGYGPDSEKTITAKDDVIQALRDSIGHVEQAIRKNAGADLEEEIDFFGAKRPKRDALMVISGHSHEHLGQLIAYARSNGVVPPWSQPAEAEDGG
;
A
#
# COMPACT_ATOMS: atom_id res chain seq x y z
N MET A 1 -4.45 -53.19 -68.58
CA MET A 1 -3.52 -52.49 -67.72
C MET A 1 -4.35 -51.67 -66.73
N LYS A 2 -4.38 -52.06 -65.43
CA LYS A 2 -5.23 -51.47 -64.39
C LYS A 2 -4.35 -50.69 -63.45
N HIS A 3 -4.41 -49.36 -63.46
CA HIS A 3 -3.75 -48.49 -62.48
C HIS A 3 -4.54 -48.47 -61.18
N LYS A 4 -3.97 -48.96 -60.10
CA LYS A 4 -4.48 -48.83 -58.73
C LYS A 4 -3.93 -47.53 -58.15
N SER A 5 -4.83 -46.53 -57.94
CA SER A 5 -4.51 -45.32 -57.23
C SER A 5 -4.49 -45.59 -55.71
N PHE A 6 -3.39 -45.36 -55.06
CA PHE A 6 -3.20 -45.54 -53.63
C PHE A 6 -3.45 -44.18 -52.96
N CYS A 7 -4.60 -44.03 -52.34
CA CYS A 7 -4.92 -42.82 -51.59
C CYS A 7 -4.31 -42.93 -50.18
N LEU A 8 -3.26 -42.14 -49.96
CA LEU A 8 -2.58 -42.05 -48.66
C LEU A 8 -3.29 -40.99 -47.80
N THR A 9 -4.15 -41.45 -46.89
CA THR A 9 -4.81 -40.58 -45.91
C THR A 9 -3.84 -40.18 -44.83
N LEU A 10 -3.41 -38.93 -44.83
CA LEU A 10 -2.57 -38.32 -43.81
C LEU A 10 -3.44 -38.01 -42.57
N MET A 11 -3.35 -38.87 -41.56
CA MET A 11 -4.01 -38.67 -40.25
C MET A 11 -3.15 -37.78 -39.41
N LEU A 12 -3.46 -36.48 -39.39
CA LEU A 12 -2.79 -35.50 -38.52
C LEU A 12 -3.30 -35.69 -37.07
N VAL A 13 -2.51 -36.36 -36.24
CA VAL A 13 -2.79 -36.50 -34.82
C VAL A 13 -2.46 -35.17 -34.15
N LEU A 14 -3.47 -34.37 -33.82
CA LEU A 14 -3.38 -33.23 -32.95
C LEU A 14 -3.24 -33.70 -31.48
N LEU A 15 -2.03 -34.05 -31.06
CA LEU A 15 -1.66 -34.25 -29.67
C LEU A 15 -0.86 -33.02 -29.20
N GLY A 16 -1.48 -32.17 -28.42
CA GLY A 16 -0.70 -31.13 -27.72
C GLY A 16 -1.40 -29.82 -27.43
N LEU A 17 -2.54 -29.81 -26.72
CA LEU A 17 -3.10 -28.52 -26.26
C LEU A 17 -3.72 -28.50 -24.84
N PRO A 18 -3.58 -29.47 -23.93
CA PRO A 18 -4.02 -29.25 -22.56
C PRO A 18 -2.99 -28.50 -21.69
N ALA A 19 -1.69 -28.63 -21.95
CA ALA A 19 -0.64 -28.06 -21.11
C ALA A 19 -0.53 -26.52 -21.22
N LEU A 20 -0.78 -25.96 -22.41
CA LEU A 20 -0.75 -24.50 -22.62
C LEU A 20 -1.97 -23.80 -22.01
N ALA A 21 -3.15 -24.44 -22.05
CA ALA A 21 -4.36 -23.92 -21.44
C ALA A 21 -4.25 -23.91 -19.91
N ASP A 22 -3.74 -24.99 -19.31
CA ASP A 22 -3.53 -25.10 -17.86
C ASP A 22 -2.49 -24.11 -17.33
N HIS A 23 -1.45 -23.82 -18.14
CA HIS A 23 -0.45 -22.82 -17.78
C HIS A 23 -1.00 -21.40 -17.84
N HIS A 24 -1.79 -21.09 -18.85
CA HIS A 24 -2.41 -19.78 -19.02
C HIS A 24 -3.50 -19.51 -17.96
N GLU A 25 -4.28 -20.54 -17.61
CA GLU A 25 -5.28 -20.49 -16.55
C GLU A 25 -4.65 -20.27 -15.16
N LYS A 26 -3.50 -20.91 -14.89
CA LYS A 26 -2.72 -20.71 -13.67
C LYS A 26 -2.04 -19.34 -13.63
N GLU A 27 -1.56 -18.83 -14.75
CA GLU A 27 -0.95 -17.52 -14.87
C GLU A 27 -1.99 -16.41 -14.66
N MET A 28 -3.16 -16.54 -15.27
CA MET A 28 -4.31 -15.63 -15.05
C MET A 28 -4.82 -15.69 -13.62
N ALA A 29 -4.93 -16.89 -13.01
CA ALA A 29 -5.34 -17.03 -11.61
C ALA A 29 -4.30 -16.42 -10.65
N MET A 30 -3.01 -16.51 -10.96
CA MET A 30 -1.94 -15.89 -10.18
C MET A 30 -1.92 -14.37 -10.33
N GLU A 31 -2.22 -13.83 -11.52
CA GLU A 31 -2.38 -12.38 -11.73
C GLU A 31 -3.62 -11.84 -11.01
N GLU A 32 -4.72 -12.59 -10.99
CA GLU A 32 -5.95 -12.21 -10.27
C GLU A 32 -5.75 -12.25 -8.75
N GLU A 33 -4.97 -13.21 -8.21
CA GLU A 33 -4.63 -13.33 -6.79
C GLU A 33 -3.68 -12.20 -6.31
N THR A 34 -2.93 -11.59 -7.23
CA THR A 34 -1.99 -10.49 -6.92
C THR A 34 -2.52 -9.09 -7.23
N ALA A 35 -3.67 -9.00 -7.89
CA ALA A 35 -4.28 -7.72 -8.22
C ALA A 35 -4.86 -7.01 -6.98
N MET A 36 -4.82 -5.67 -7.01
CA MET A 36 -5.49 -4.87 -5.96
C MET A 36 -7.00 -5.02 -6.08
N PRO A 37 -7.72 -5.24 -4.96
CA PRO A 37 -9.18 -5.34 -4.97
C PRO A 37 -9.83 -4.07 -5.53
N ALA A 38 -10.73 -4.21 -6.50
CA ALA A 38 -11.39 -3.08 -7.16
C ALA A 38 -12.79 -2.75 -6.61
N SER A 39 -13.43 -3.69 -5.90
CA SER A 39 -14.83 -3.57 -5.45
C SER A 39 -15.03 -4.00 -4.01
N GLY A 40 -16.24 -3.79 -3.51
CA GLY A 40 -16.60 -4.12 -2.13
C GLY A 40 -15.85 -3.29 -1.09
N TYR A 41 -15.82 -3.80 0.14
CA TYR A 41 -15.07 -3.18 1.25
C TYR A 41 -13.56 -3.11 0.96
N PRO A 42 -12.90 -4.17 0.48
CA PRO A 42 -11.48 -4.09 0.13
C PRO A 42 -11.17 -3.01 -0.91
N GLY A 43 -11.97 -2.92 -1.98
CA GLY A 43 -11.77 -1.89 -3.00
C GLY A 43 -12.03 -0.47 -2.49
N SER A 44 -12.96 -0.30 -1.54
CA SER A 44 -13.18 0.99 -0.87
C SER A 44 -12.00 1.36 0.01
N PHE A 45 -11.45 0.40 0.74
CA PHE A 45 -10.24 0.59 1.54
C PHE A 45 -9.04 0.99 0.65
N VAL A 46 -8.82 0.28 -0.46
CA VAL A 46 -7.71 0.60 -1.40
C VAL A 46 -7.78 2.06 -1.84
N ARG A 47 -8.91 2.50 -2.37
CA ARG A 47 -9.09 3.89 -2.82
C ARG A 47 -8.89 4.92 -1.70
N ASP A 48 -9.33 4.62 -0.49
CA ASP A 48 -9.14 5.51 0.65
C ASP A 48 -7.69 5.55 1.11
N PHE A 49 -7.04 4.39 1.18
CA PHE A 49 -5.64 4.28 1.58
C PHE A 49 -4.70 4.94 0.56
N GLU A 50 -4.90 4.72 -0.74
CA GLU A 50 -4.14 5.42 -1.80
C GLU A 50 -4.28 6.94 -1.69
N ARG A 51 -5.49 7.43 -1.42
CA ARG A 51 -5.76 8.86 -1.27
C ARG A 51 -5.09 9.45 -0.02
N VAL A 52 -5.12 8.77 1.13
CA VAL A 52 -4.52 9.27 2.36
C VAL A 52 -3.00 9.15 2.34
N SER A 53 -2.47 8.04 1.85
CA SER A 53 -1.02 7.81 1.72
C SER A 53 -0.37 8.74 0.70
N GLY A 54 -1.03 8.99 -0.43
CA GLY A 54 -0.60 10.01 -1.39
C GLY A 54 -0.48 11.39 -0.75
N LYS A 55 -1.49 11.82 0.01
CA LYS A 55 -1.43 13.09 0.73
C LYS A 55 -0.34 13.14 1.81
N LEU A 56 -0.08 12.04 2.51
CA LEU A 56 1.03 11.95 3.47
C LEU A 56 2.37 12.13 2.76
N LEU A 57 2.58 11.49 1.61
CA LEU A 57 3.80 11.63 0.81
C LEU A 57 3.95 13.05 0.24
N ASP A 58 2.91 13.61 -0.35
CA ASP A 58 2.93 14.95 -0.92
C ASP A 58 3.27 15.99 0.16
N LEU A 59 2.62 15.89 1.33
CA LEU A 59 2.88 16.79 2.45
C LEU A 59 4.30 16.62 3.00
N SER A 60 4.81 15.38 3.07
CA SER A 60 6.17 15.13 3.52
C SER A 60 7.21 15.77 2.61
N ALA A 61 6.98 15.73 1.29
CA ALA A 61 7.86 16.38 0.32
C ALA A 61 7.83 17.92 0.45
N GLU A 62 6.67 18.50 0.75
CA GLU A 62 6.49 19.95 0.85
C GLU A 62 7.10 20.54 2.11
N ILE A 63 7.06 19.84 3.25
CA ILE A 63 7.64 20.33 4.50
C ILE A 63 9.17 20.46 4.37
N PRO A 64 9.78 21.66 4.63
CA PRO A 64 11.23 21.85 4.57
C PRO A 64 11.98 20.96 5.57
N ALA A 65 13.18 20.52 5.21
CA ALA A 65 13.98 19.60 6.02
C ALA A 65 14.29 20.15 7.43
N ASP A 66 14.49 21.47 7.56
CA ASP A 66 14.74 22.13 8.85
C ASP A 66 13.51 22.12 9.79
N LYS A 67 12.33 21.76 9.29
CA LYS A 67 11.09 21.62 10.06
C LYS A 67 10.80 20.19 10.53
N TYR A 68 11.60 19.21 10.12
CA TYR A 68 11.35 17.81 10.50
C TYR A 68 11.51 17.56 12.01
N GLY A 69 12.35 18.33 12.70
CA GLY A 69 12.47 18.30 14.16
C GLY A 69 11.44 19.13 14.93
N TRP A 70 10.59 19.91 14.22
CA TRP A 70 9.62 20.78 14.88
C TRP A 70 8.49 19.98 15.55
N ARG A 71 8.08 20.45 16.71
CA ARG A 71 6.94 19.95 17.49
C ARG A 71 6.26 21.11 18.22
N PRO A 72 4.94 21.06 18.46
CA PRO A 72 4.26 22.15 19.18
C PRO A 72 4.64 22.23 20.65
N THR A 73 4.91 21.12 21.32
CA THR A 73 5.39 21.02 22.70
C THR A 73 6.36 19.85 22.84
N GLU A 74 7.14 19.81 23.92
CA GLU A 74 8.15 18.76 24.14
C GLU A 74 7.56 17.35 24.32
N GLU A 75 6.32 17.26 24.81
CA GLU A 75 5.64 16.00 25.13
C GLU A 75 5.02 15.31 23.91
N VAL A 76 4.94 15.99 22.77
CA VAL A 76 4.35 15.42 21.56
C VAL A 76 5.40 15.10 20.50
N ARG A 77 5.07 14.21 19.58
CA ARG A 77 5.94 13.84 18.46
C ARG A 77 6.27 15.05 17.59
N SER A 78 7.51 15.09 17.10
CA SER A 78 7.91 16.01 16.04
C SER A 78 7.30 15.59 14.67
N VAL A 79 7.53 16.38 13.64
CA VAL A 79 7.16 16.06 12.26
C VAL A 79 7.75 14.70 11.84
N SER A 80 9.08 14.51 12.00
CA SER A 80 9.74 13.24 11.65
C SER A 80 9.20 12.08 12.46
N GLU A 81 9.08 12.24 13.78
CA GLU A 81 8.56 11.21 14.67
C GLU A 81 7.12 10.82 14.31
N SER A 82 6.28 11.77 13.89
CA SER A 82 4.90 11.49 13.47
C SER A 82 4.83 10.68 12.17
N TYR A 83 5.67 11.00 11.18
CA TYR A 83 5.76 10.20 9.95
C TYR A 83 6.30 8.79 10.21
N ILE A 84 7.35 8.65 11.00
CA ILE A 84 7.91 7.34 11.36
C ILE A 84 6.90 6.54 12.17
N HIS A 85 6.14 7.18 13.05
CA HIS A 85 5.05 6.50 13.76
C HIS A 85 4.01 5.91 12.81
N VAL A 86 3.60 6.64 11.76
CA VAL A 86 2.72 6.11 10.71
C VAL A 86 3.36 4.91 10.02
N ALA A 87 4.64 5.00 9.67
CA ALA A 87 5.35 3.91 9.01
C ALA A 87 5.42 2.65 9.89
N LEU A 88 5.78 2.80 11.16
CA LEU A 88 5.82 1.69 12.12
C LEU A 88 4.44 1.06 12.34
N ALA A 89 3.38 1.87 12.43
CA ALA A 89 2.03 1.37 12.54
C ALA A 89 1.59 0.58 11.30
N ASN A 90 1.93 1.05 10.10
CA ASN A 90 1.68 0.33 8.85
C ASN A 90 2.36 -1.05 8.84
N PHE A 91 3.63 -1.15 9.23
CA PHE A 91 4.35 -2.41 9.33
C PHE A 91 3.72 -3.34 10.38
N PHE A 92 3.44 -2.82 11.58
CA PHE A 92 2.82 -3.59 12.65
C PHE A 92 1.43 -4.11 12.27
N LEU A 93 0.57 -3.26 11.73
CA LEU A 93 -0.80 -3.62 11.38
C LEU A 93 -0.83 -4.63 10.21
N SER A 94 0.06 -4.48 9.23
CA SER A 94 0.22 -5.43 8.13
C SER A 94 0.69 -6.81 8.60
N SER A 95 1.45 -6.87 9.71
CA SER A 95 1.88 -8.15 10.27
C SER A 95 0.69 -9.00 10.75
N ASN A 96 -0.38 -8.38 11.22
CA ASN A 96 -1.63 -9.05 11.58
C ASN A 96 -2.40 -9.59 10.35
N LEU A 97 -2.06 -9.09 9.16
CA LEU A 97 -2.57 -9.57 7.87
C LEU A 97 -1.59 -10.55 7.18
N GLY A 98 -0.61 -11.04 7.94
CA GLY A 98 0.32 -12.08 7.51
C GLY A 98 1.53 -11.59 6.71
N VAL A 99 1.83 -10.28 6.70
CA VAL A 99 3.05 -9.71 6.09
C VAL A 99 3.95 -9.20 7.23
N PRO A 100 4.98 -9.96 7.64
CA PRO A 100 5.86 -9.58 8.76
C PRO A 100 6.54 -8.23 8.54
N ALA A 101 6.68 -7.44 9.61
CA ALA A 101 7.43 -6.20 9.54
C ALA A 101 8.88 -6.44 9.06
N PRO A 102 9.44 -5.56 8.21
CA PRO A 102 10.80 -5.71 7.72
C PRO A 102 11.81 -5.48 8.84
N GLU A 103 13.00 -6.08 8.69
CA GLU A 103 14.13 -5.81 9.58
C GLU A 103 14.57 -4.34 9.48
N GLY A 104 15.15 -3.81 10.55
CA GLY A 104 15.65 -2.44 10.59
C GLY A 104 14.66 -1.40 11.11
N TYR A 105 13.39 -1.74 11.24
CA TYR A 105 12.38 -0.87 11.85
C TYR A 105 11.96 -1.39 13.23
N GLY A 106 12.05 -0.55 14.24
CA GLY A 106 11.76 -0.93 15.63
C GLY A 106 11.33 0.27 16.49
N PRO A 107 11.10 0.05 17.79
CA PRO A 107 10.60 1.10 18.71
C PRO A 107 11.44 2.37 18.74
N ASP A 108 12.76 2.25 18.52
CA ASP A 108 13.68 3.40 18.54
C ASP A 108 13.69 4.17 17.20
N SER A 109 13.06 3.67 16.15
CA SER A 109 13.08 4.30 14.81
C SER A 109 12.50 5.72 14.82
N GLU A 110 11.49 6.00 15.63
CA GLU A 110 10.96 7.36 15.81
C GLU A 110 12.04 8.37 16.23
N LYS A 111 13.06 7.92 16.97
CA LYS A 111 14.14 8.77 17.50
C LYS A 111 15.38 8.77 16.61
N THR A 112 15.59 7.75 15.83
CA THR A 112 16.81 7.53 15.04
C THR A 112 16.68 7.91 13.57
N ILE A 113 15.48 7.79 12.99
CA ILE A 113 15.19 8.17 11.60
C ILE A 113 14.60 9.59 11.60
N THR A 114 15.45 10.60 11.43
CA THR A 114 15.04 12.01 11.56
C THR A 114 15.31 12.85 10.32
N ALA A 115 16.22 12.41 9.42
CA ALA A 115 16.50 13.11 8.18
C ALA A 115 15.32 12.98 7.21
N LYS A 116 14.95 14.08 6.53
CA LYS A 116 13.78 14.16 5.65
C LYS A 116 13.72 13.01 4.65
N ASP A 117 14.80 12.75 3.94
CA ASP A 117 14.81 11.74 2.87
C ASP A 117 14.63 10.33 3.43
N ASP A 118 15.25 10.01 4.58
CA ASP A 118 15.10 8.71 5.24
C ASP A 118 13.68 8.52 5.79
N VAL A 119 13.07 9.58 6.31
CA VAL A 119 11.67 9.57 6.78
C VAL A 119 10.71 9.32 5.62
N ILE A 120 10.90 10.01 4.49
CA ILE A 120 10.08 9.82 3.28
C ILE A 120 10.26 8.39 2.74
N GLN A 121 11.49 7.86 2.76
CA GLN A 121 11.74 6.48 2.31
C GLN A 121 11.04 5.47 3.23
N ALA A 122 11.17 5.61 4.54
CA ALA A 122 10.47 4.74 5.50
C ALA A 122 8.95 4.78 5.32
N LEU A 123 8.39 5.96 5.05
CA LEU A 123 6.96 6.11 4.77
C LEU A 123 6.57 5.37 3.47
N ARG A 124 7.35 5.51 2.38
CA ARG A 124 7.12 4.78 1.11
C ARG A 124 7.18 3.28 1.30
N ASP A 125 8.19 2.78 2.00
CA ASP A 125 8.37 1.36 2.28
C ASP A 125 7.16 0.81 3.04
N SER A 126 6.67 1.57 4.04
CA SER A 126 5.51 1.17 4.83
C SER A 126 4.21 1.13 4.03
N ILE A 127 4.02 2.07 3.09
CA ILE A 127 2.87 2.08 2.18
C ILE A 127 2.90 0.85 1.27
N GLY A 128 4.04 0.57 0.64
CA GLY A 128 4.21 -0.65 -0.17
C GLY A 128 3.99 -1.94 0.63
N HIS A 129 4.31 -1.92 1.92
CA HIS A 129 4.07 -3.05 2.81
C HIS A 129 2.57 -3.27 3.09
N VAL A 130 1.79 -2.21 3.29
CA VAL A 130 0.32 -2.28 3.38
C VAL A 130 -0.27 -2.80 2.07
N GLU A 131 0.19 -2.30 0.91
CA GLU A 131 -0.26 -2.79 -0.39
C GLU A 131 0.00 -4.29 -0.56
N GLN A 132 1.17 -4.77 -0.13
CA GLN A 132 1.49 -6.20 -0.14
C GLN A 132 0.51 -6.99 0.74
N ALA A 133 0.16 -6.47 1.92
CA ALA A 133 -0.82 -7.12 2.81
C ALA A 133 -2.22 -7.17 2.18
N ILE A 134 -2.62 -6.12 1.46
CA ILE A 134 -3.89 -6.09 0.73
C ILE A 134 -3.91 -7.15 -0.38
N ARG A 135 -2.87 -7.20 -1.23
CA ARG A 135 -2.77 -8.18 -2.32
C ARG A 135 -2.82 -9.61 -1.79
N LYS A 136 -2.08 -9.89 -0.72
CA LYS A 136 -2.07 -11.19 -0.06
C LYS A 136 -3.45 -11.64 0.44
N ASN A 137 -4.32 -10.70 0.78
CA ASN A 137 -5.66 -10.95 1.29
C ASN A 137 -6.76 -10.60 0.28
N ALA A 138 -6.45 -10.42 -1.00
CA ALA A 138 -7.42 -9.98 -2.01
C ALA A 138 -8.62 -10.92 -2.16
N GLY A 139 -8.40 -12.24 -2.08
CA GLY A 139 -9.44 -13.28 -2.12
C GLY A 139 -9.82 -13.84 -0.74
N ALA A 140 -9.28 -13.30 0.36
CA ALA A 140 -9.52 -13.84 1.69
C ALA A 140 -10.89 -13.45 2.25
N ASP A 141 -11.41 -14.30 3.15
CA ASP A 141 -12.56 -13.94 3.99
C ASP A 141 -12.12 -12.91 5.03
N LEU A 142 -12.55 -11.67 4.85
CA LEU A 142 -12.25 -10.57 5.77
C LEU A 142 -13.03 -10.65 7.10
N GLU A 143 -13.99 -11.56 7.21
CA GLU A 143 -14.67 -11.88 8.47
C GLU A 143 -13.91 -12.93 9.28
N GLU A 144 -12.87 -13.58 8.72
CA GLU A 144 -11.99 -14.47 9.46
C GLU A 144 -11.38 -13.75 10.66
N GLU A 145 -11.51 -14.37 11.85
CA GLU A 145 -10.98 -13.81 13.10
C GLU A 145 -9.47 -14.00 13.21
N ILE A 146 -8.78 -12.93 13.55
CA ILE A 146 -7.36 -12.89 13.91
C ILE A 146 -7.18 -12.41 15.36
N ASP A 147 -6.03 -12.69 15.95
CA ASP A 147 -5.63 -12.04 17.21
C ASP A 147 -5.20 -10.60 16.90
N PHE A 148 -5.97 -9.63 17.40
CA PHE A 148 -5.76 -8.23 17.12
C PHE A 148 -5.91 -7.39 18.40
N PHE A 149 -4.81 -6.80 18.85
CA PHE A 149 -4.72 -6.06 20.13
C PHE A 149 -5.26 -6.87 21.35
N GLY A 150 -4.95 -8.17 21.40
CA GLY A 150 -5.32 -9.05 22.51
C GLY A 150 -6.79 -9.50 22.51
N ALA A 151 -7.51 -9.29 21.41
CA ALA A 151 -8.87 -9.78 21.22
C ALA A 151 -9.02 -10.48 19.86
N LYS A 152 -9.99 -11.37 19.73
CA LYS A 152 -10.41 -11.91 18.43
C LYS A 152 -11.22 -10.85 17.69
N ARG A 153 -10.79 -10.52 16.47
CA ARG A 153 -11.45 -9.54 15.61
C ARG A 153 -11.34 -9.95 14.15
N PRO A 154 -12.29 -9.58 13.31
CA PRO A 154 -12.21 -9.88 11.89
C PRO A 154 -11.05 -9.13 11.22
N LYS A 155 -10.45 -9.72 10.19
CA LYS A 155 -9.34 -9.11 9.41
C LYS A 155 -9.65 -7.70 8.92
N ARG A 156 -10.91 -7.41 8.57
CA ARG A 156 -11.32 -6.06 8.13
C ARG A 156 -11.05 -4.97 9.18
N ASP A 157 -11.04 -5.32 10.48
CA ASP A 157 -10.76 -4.35 11.55
C ASP A 157 -9.31 -3.84 11.45
N ALA A 158 -8.36 -4.70 11.04
CA ALA A 158 -6.98 -4.26 10.81
C ALA A 158 -6.90 -3.24 9.66
N LEU A 159 -7.61 -3.47 8.55
CA LEU A 159 -7.69 -2.51 7.45
C LEU A 159 -8.33 -1.18 7.90
N MET A 160 -9.41 -1.25 8.67
CA MET A 160 -10.08 -0.06 9.19
C MET A 160 -9.14 0.76 10.10
N VAL A 161 -8.34 0.09 10.93
CA VAL A 161 -7.37 0.78 11.81
C VAL A 161 -6.24 1.39 10.99
N ILE A 162 -5.72 0.71 9.95
CA ILE A 162 -4.70 1.28 9.04
C ILE A 162 -5.20 2.60 8.43
N SER A 163 -6.41 2.60 7.86
CA SER A 163 -6.99 3.80 7.28
C SER A 163 -7.22 4.90 8.32
N GLY A 164 -7.89 4.58 9.43
CA GLY A 164 -8.19 5.53 10.50
C GLY A 164 -6.95 6.19 11.08
N HIS A 165 -5.92 5.40 11.39
CA HIS A 165 -4.63 5.87 11.90
C HIS A 165 -3.90 6.78 10.90
N SER A 166 -3.91 6.42 9.61
CA SER A 166 -3.33 7.26 8.56
C SER A 166 -4.02 8.63 8.47
N HIS A 167 -5.36 8.67 8.56
CA HIS A 167 -6.13 9.91 8.56
C HIS A 167 -5.91 10.75 9.81
N GLU A 168 -5.83 10.13 11.00
CA GLU A 168 -5.53 10.80 12.26
C GLU A 168 -4.20 11.57 12.16
N HIS A 169 -3.15 10.90 11.72
CA HIS A 169 -1.82 11.51 11.60
C HIS A 169 -1.70 12.46 10.40
N LEU A 170 -2.41 12.24 9.30
CA LEU A 170 -2.49 13.23 8.24
C LEU A 170 -3.07 14.55 8.76
N GLY A 171 -4.15 14.50 9.56
CA GLY A 171 -4.73 15.69 10.19
C GLY A 171 -3.75 16.40 11.11
N GLN A 172 -3.01 15.66 11.94
CA GLN A 172 -1.94 16.17 12.80
C GLN A 172 -0.84 16.86 11.97
N LEU A 173 -0.34 16.20 10.93
CA LEU A 173 0.76 16.72 10.09
C LEU A 173 0.32 17.94 9.26
N ILE A 174 -0.94 18.02 8.82
CA ILE A 174 -1.50 19.23 8.21
C ILE A 174 -1.46 20.41 9.19
N ALA A 175 -1.84 20.18 10.45
CA ALA A 175 -1.77 21.21 11.48
C ALA A 175 -0.31 21.66 11.74
N TYR A 176 0.63 20.72 11.78
CA TYR A 176 2.05 21.01 11.95
C TYR A 176 2.63 21.80 10.77
N ALA A 177 2.32 21.39 9.52
CA ALA A 177 2.74 22.09 8.31
C ALA A 177 2.25 23.54 8.32
N ARG A 178 0.95 23.76 8.56
CA ARG A 178 0.35 25.10 8.61
C ARG A 178 0.92 25.97 9.73
N SER A 179 1.23 25.38 10.90
CA SER A 179 1.91 26.08 12.00
C SER A 179 3.32 26.55 11.64
N ASN A 180 3.93 25.91 10.64
CA ASN A 180 5.25 26.29 10.09
C ASN A 180 5.16 27.10 8.77
N GLY A 181 3.96 27.59 8.41
CA GLY A 181 3.76 28.40 7.21
C GLY A 181 3.70 27.58 5.90
N VAL A 182 3.66 26.25 6.00
CA VAL A 182 3.58 25.36 4.83
C VAL A 182 2.13 25.10 4.47
N VAL A 183 1.75 25.43 3.24
CA VAL A 183 0.41 25.17 2.68
C VAL A 183 0.44 23.78 2.04
N PRO A 184 -0.44 22.83 2.45
CA PRO A 184 -0.51 21.53 1.79
C PRO A 184 -0.72 21.64 0.28
N PRO A 185 -0.07 20.81 -0.57
CA PRO A 185 -0.13 20.91 -2.04
C PRO A 185 -1.56 21.00 -2.61
N TRP A 186 -2.47 20.19 -2.09
CA TRP A 186 -3.89 20.19 -2.53
C TRP A 186 -4.70 21.43 -2.07
N SER A 187 -4.11 22.34 -1.32
CA SER A 187 -4.71 23.61 -0.85
C SER A 187 -4.01 24.84 -1.43
N GLN A 188 -2.97 24.65 -2.24
CA GLN A 188 -2.31 25.74 -2.94
C GLN A 188 -3.23 26.26 -4.05
N PRO A 189 -3.23 27.58 -4.36
CA PRO A 189 -3.92 28.10 -5.52
C PRO A 189 -3.39 27.40 -6.79
N ALA A 190 -4.28 27.10 -7.74
CA ALA A 190 -3.83 26.67 -9.06
C ALA A 190 -2.88 27.76 -9.61
N GLU A 191 -1.72 27.36 -10.13
CA GLU A 191 -0.86 28.27 -10.85
C GLU A 191 -1.69 28.92 -11.96
N ALA A 192 -1.75 30.23 -11.99
CA ALA A 192 -2.39 30.92 -13.12
C ALA A 192 -1.59 30.50 -14.36
N GLU A 193 -2.23 29.79 -15.30
CA GLU A 193 -1.64 29.60 -16.61
C GLU A 193 -1.36 30.99 -17.17
N ASP A 194 -0.06 31.39 -17.17
CA ASP A 194 0.37 32.58 -17.87
C ASP A 194 0.05 32.38 -19.35
N GLY A 195 -1.10 32.94 -19.73
CA GLY A 195 -1.54 32.98 -21.12
C GLY A 195 -0.55 33.81 -21.91
N GLY A 196 0.37 33.10 -22.62
CA GLY A 196 1.25 33.66 -23.65
C GLY A 196 0.53 33.77 -25.00
#